data_1b6e3a58544123cbd672ff45d1c95437
#
_entry.id   1b6e3a58544123cbd672ff45d1c95437
#
_cell.length_a   1.000
_cell.length_b   1.000
_cell.length_c   1.000
_cell.angle_alpha   90.00
_cell.angle_beta   90.00
_cell.angle_gamma   90.00
#
_symmetry.space_group_name_H-M   'P 1'
#
loop_
_entity.id
_entity.type
_entity.pdbx_description
1 polymer ?
#
loop_
_entity_poly.entity_id
_entity_poly.type
_entity_poly.pdbx_seq_one_letter_code
_entity_poly.pdbx_strand_id
1 'polypeptide(L)'
;MVRRLVRLVALAALGAAPAAAAPAPTLHFDVFARTGIKLTGVLWTGTQFLYIENTTNAIFAGDAAGGPLHPFAALPKMSEETRCVLSPGGHGFPAGQIYCHVPDNRIFRVSRDGKTIRLFASLPTHATSDGMLAFDTVGRFGYRLVAATGRSGKAKPAGGGVYTIDAGGSVRRVGSYAGPGGADEVAIAPAGFGSVAGWALLTVDPGASGTIVAIDPRGRTRTIASLPDGPNPIAVVASGGGGAAAAAGFYVADTNTKNVYVASAARLARYTGDVLVGTELGARFFSIRPRGQGFQTRELKTDLPPAKYNLEGGDYVS
;
A
#
# COMPACT_ATOMS: atom_id res chain seq x y z
N MET A 1 -49.13 52.12 -42.57
CA MET A 1 -47.93 52.27 -41.73
C MET A 1 -48.25 51.69 -40.33
N VAL A 2 -47.80 50.47 -40.06
CA VAL A 2 -48.05 49.83 -38.78
C VAL A 2 -46.69 49.66 -38.08
N ARG A 3 -46.46 50.39 -37.00
CA ARG A 3 -45.27 50.30 -36.16
C ARG A 3 -45.38 49.11 -35.21
N ARG A 4 -44.54 48.11 -35.37
CA ARG A 4 -44.39 47.00 -34.43
C ARG A 4 -43.47 47.43 -33.29
N LEU A 5 -44.00 47.43 -32.08
CA LEU A 5 -43.22 47.59 -30.83
C LEU A 5 -42.60 46.22 -30.49
N VAL A 6 -41.25 46.16 -30.49
CA VAL A 6 -40.51 44.99 -29.95
C VAL A 6 -40.25 45.25 -28.47
N ARG A 7 -40.85 44.45 -27.60
CA ARG A 7 -40.52 44.45 -26.16
C ARG A 7 -39.33 43.52 -25.94
N LEU A 8 -38.22 44.08 -25.55
CA LEU A 8 -37.05 43.34 -24.99
C LEU A 8 -37.42 42.90 -23.55
N VAL A 9 -37.46 41.61 -23.33
CA VAL A 9 -37.51 40.98 -21.99
C VAL A 9 -36.06 40.68 -21.60
N ALA A 10 -35.51 41.43 -20.64
CA ALA A 10 -34.22 41.17 -20.05
C ALA A 10 -34.38 40.01 -19.02
N LEU A 11 -33.92 38.85 -19.32
CA LEU A 11 -33.77 37.75 -18.36
C LEU A 11 -32.54 38.08 -17.47
N ALA A 12 -32.79 38.41 -16.20
CA ALA A 12 -31.72 38.48 -15.20
C ALA A 12 -31.37 37.05 -14.76
N ALA A 13 -30.23 36.52 -15.23
CA ALA A 13 -29.65 35.28 -14.74
C ALA A 13 -29.07 35.52 -13.33
N LEU A 14 -29.83 35.13 -12.31
CA LEU A 14 -29.30 35.02 -10.95
C LEU A 14 -28.24 33.89 -10.92
N GLY A 15 -26.98 34.27 -11.03
CA GLY A 15 -25.85 33.39 -10.84
C GLY A 15 -25.81 32.91 -9.39
N ALA A 16 -26.20 31.67 -9.12
CA ALA A 16 -25.96 31.03 -7.84
C ALA A 16 -24.45 30.97 -7.61
N ALA A 17 -23.94 31.68 -6.60
CA ALA A 17 -22.55 31.54 -6.19
C ALA A 17 -22.29 30.05 -5.82
N PRO A 18 -21.17 29.47 -6.27
CA PRO A 18 -20.85 28.12 -5.89
C PRO A 18 -20.72 28.05 -4.36
N ALA A 19 -21.49 27.17 -3.72
CA ALA A 19 -21.37 26.92 -2.30
C ALA A 19 -19.92 26.54 -2.00
N ALA A 20 -19.27 27.26 -1.08
CA ALA A 20 -17.92 26.96 -0.64
C ALA A 20 -17.89 25.49 -0.17
N ALA A 21 -17.06 24.67 -0.79
CA ALA A 21 -16.91 23.27 -0.41
C ALA A 21 -16.48 23.22 1.06
N ALA A 22 -17.22 22.44 1.88
CA ALA A 22 -16.84 22.24 3.27
C ALA A 22 -15.37 21.76 3.34
N PRO A 23 -14.58 22.26 4.31
CA PRO A 23 -13.20 21.84 4.45
C PRO A 23 -13.13 20.33 4.59
N ALA A 24 -12.14 19.72 3.95
CA ALA A 24 -11.93 18.28 4.03
C ALA A 24 -11.70 17.90 5.49
N PRO A 25 -12.47 16.92 6.00
CA PRO A 25 -12.28 16.49 7.38
C PRO A 25 -10.87 15.89 7.55
N THR A 26 -10.29 16.15 8.71
CA THR A 26 -8.98 15.60 9.10
C THR A 26 -9.10 14.11 9.31
N LEU A 27 -8.17 13.33 8.74
CA LEU A 27 -7.97 11.91 9.03
C LEU A 27 -7.10 11.80 10.28
N HIS A 28 -7.68 11.32 11.36
CA HIS A 28 -6.99 11.18 12.64
C HIS A 28 -6.34 9.80 12.76
N PHE A 29 -5.10 9.81 13.25
CA PHE A 29 -4.34 8.62 13.59
C PHE A 29 -4.11 8.56 15.10
N ASP A 30 -4.41 7.42 15.70
CA ASP A 30 -4.08 7.14 17.10
C ASP A 30 -2.76 6.35 17.16
N VAL A 31 -1.99 6.49 18.24
CA VAL A 31 -0.87 5.59 18.51
C VAL A 31 -1.45 4.24 18.91
N PHE A 32 -1.26 3.24 18.05
CA PHE A 32 -1.70 1.87 18.31
C PHE A 32 -0.70 1.11 19.19
N ALA A 33 0.59 1.13 18.83
CA ALA A 33 1.64 0.46 19.57
C ALA A 33 2.90 1.32 19.69
N ARG A 34 3.50 1.33 20.87
CA ARG A 34 4.81 1.92 21.14
C ARG A 34 5.84 0.80 21.18
N THR A 35 6.44 0.50 20.03
CA THR A 35 7.26 -0.71 19.89
C THR A 35 8.69 -0.55 20.40
N GLY A 36 9.21 0.67 20.41
CA GLY A 36 10.60 0.95 20.77
C GLY A 36 11.64 0.50 19.75
N ILE A 37 11.23 -0.20 18.68
CA ILE A 37 12.09 -0.72 17.60
C ILE A 37 11.78 -0.01 16.28
N LYS A 38 12.75 0.10 15.39
CA LYS A 38 12.55 0.62 14.03
C LYS A 38 11.79 -0.40 13.21
N LEU A 39 10.71 0.01 12.57
CA LEU A 39 9.84 -0.88 11.82
C LEU A 39 9.89 -0.56 10.33
N THR A 40 9.84 -1.60 9.49
CA THR A 40 9.60 -1.51 8.05
C THR A 40 8.19 -1.96 7.68
N GLY A 41 7.45 -2.55 8.60
CA GLY A 41 6.09 -2.99 8.32
C GLY A 41 5.36 -3.52 9.54
N VAL A 42 4.05 -3.58 9.37
CA VAL A 42 3.09 -4.18 10.31
C VAL A 42 2.17 -5.10 9.51
N LEU A 43 1.78 -6.23 10.08
CA LEU A 43 0.93 -7.22 9.42
C LEU A 43 -0.07 -7.82 10.42
N TRP A 44 -1.35 -7.83 10.08
CA TRP A 44 -2.38 -8.51 10.86
C TRP A 44 -2.53 -9.97 10.44
N THR A 45 -2.49 -10.91 11.38
CA THR A 45 -2.60 -12.36 11.09
C THR A 45 -3.99 -12.94 11.32
N GLY A 46 -4.96 -12.12 11.68
CA GLY A 46 -6.29 -12.56 12.12
C GLY A 46 -6.41 -12.73 13.63
N THR A 47 -5.29 -12.82 14.37
CA THR A 47 -5.27 -13.02 15.83
C THR A 47 -4.27 -12.15 16.57
N GLN A 48 -3.20 -11.73 15.89
CA GLN A 48 -2.12 -10.91 16.45
C GLN A 48 -1.51 -10.03 15.38
N PHE A 49 -0.84 -8.96 15.79
CA PHE A 49 -0.02 -8.15 14.90
C PHE A 49 1.41 -8.67 14.87
N LEU A 50 2.00 -8.67 13.67
CA LEU A 50 3.42 -8.88 13.47
C LEU A 50 4.07 -7.55 13.11
N TYR A 51 5.26 -7.32 13.66
CA TYR A 51 6.06 -6.12 13.50
C TYR A 51 7.40 -6.52 12.91
N ILE A 52 7.72 -6.02 11.72
CA ILE A 52 8.94 -6.34 10.99
C ILE A 52 9.99 -5.26 11.32
N GLU A 53 11.10 -5.68 11.89
CA GLU A 53 12.17 -4.78 12.31
C GLU A 53 13.11 -4.47 11.15
N ASN A 54 13.47 -3.22 10.99
CA ASN A 54 14.23 -2.67 9.86
C ASN A 54 15.69 -3.16 9.78
N THR A 55 16.33 -3.39 10.92
CA THR A 55 17.80 -3.56 10.94
C THR A 55 18.23 -5.02 10.86
N THR A 56 17.42 -5.92 11.42
CA THR A 56 17.78 -7.33 11.59
C THR A 56 16.85 -8.28 10.84
N ASN A 57 15.74 -7.77 10.28
CA ASN A 57 14.63 -8.56 9.74
C ASN A 57 14.02 -9.54 10.76
N ALA A 58 14.15 -9.23 12.05
CA ALA A 58 13.43 -9.93 13.09
C ALA A 58 11.95 -9.57 13.01
N ILE A 59 11.12 -10.57 13.24
CA ILE A 59 9.66 -10.40 13.33
C ILE A 59 9.28 -10.57 14.79
N PHE A 60 8.56 -9.60 15.31
CA PHE A 60 7.98 -9.65 16.65
C PHE A 60 6.47 -9.80 16.53
N ALA A 61 5.85 -10.40 17.55
CA ALA A 61 4.41 -10.46 17.65
C ALA A 61 3.93 -9.66 18.86
N GLY A 62 2.78 -9.01 18.71
CA GLY A 62 2.00 -8.39 19.78
C GLY A 62 0.53 -8.75 19.61
N ASP A 63 -0.24 -8.64 20.69
CA ASP A 63 -1.66 -8.99 20.66
C ASP A 63 -2.52 -8.04 19.79
N ALA A 64 -3.82 -8.28 19.72
CA ALA A 64 -4.76 -7.48 18.96
C ALA A 64 -4.91 -6.03 19.48
N ALA A 65 -4.44 -5.73 20.68
CA ALA A 65 -4.47 -4.40 21.28
C ALA A 65 -3.12 -3.66 21.16
N GLY A 66 -2.12 -4.24 20.45
CA GLY A 66 -0.78 -3.66 20.33
C GLY A 66 0.07 -3.86 21.61
N GLY A 67 -0.22 -4.90 22.39
CA GLY A 67 0.44 -5.23 23.67
C GLY A 67 1.93 -5.55 23.55
N PRO A 68 2.55 -6.01 24.64
CA PRO A 68 3.99 -6.22 24.69
C PRO A 68 4.50 -7.11 23.56
N LEU A 69 5.61 -6.70 22.94
CA LEU A 69 6.22 -7.45 21.86
C LEU A 69 7.02 -8.64 22.38
N HIS A 70 6.91 -9.77 21.65
CA HIS A 70 7.75 -10.93 21.88
C HIS A 70 8.32 -11.45 20.54
N PRO A 71 9.50 -12.11 20.55
CA PRO A 71 10.09 -12.68 19.34
C PRO A 71 9.14 -13.69 18.68
N PHE A 72 8.97 -13.60 17.36
CA PHE A 72 8.12 -14.48 16.59
C PHE A 72 8.93 -15.30 15.57
N ALA A 73 9.73 -14.63 14.75
CA ALA A 73 10.57 -15.27 13.75
C ALA A 73 11.80 -14.40 13.46
N ALA A 74 12.87 -14.98 12.90
CA ALA A 74 14.04 -14.24 12.46
C ALA A 74 14.39 -14.64 11.02
N LEU A 75 14.21 -13.71 10.08
CA LEU A 75 14.63 -13.87 8.70
C LEU A 75 16.14 -13.63 8.57
N PRO A 76 16.79 -14.02 7.45
CA PRO A 76 18.18 -13.65 7.21
C PRO A 76 18.38 -12.14 7.30
N LYS A 77 19.41 -11.73 8.04
CA LYS A 77 19.73 -10.31 8.23
C LYS A 77 20.18 -9.70 6.90
N MET A 78 19.56 -8.57 6.53
CA MET A 78 19.84 -7.82 5.31
C MET A 78 19.89 -6.33 5.63
N SER A 79 20.43 -5.53 4.71
CA SER A 79 20.63 -4.09 4.90
C SER A 79 19.45 -3.21 4.46
N GLU A 80 18.50 -3.81 3.75
CA GLU A 80 17.33 -3.12 3.19
C GLU A 80 16.04 -3.69 3.81
N GLU A 81 14.91 -3.20 3.39
CA GLU A 81 13.63 -3.48 4.00
C GLU A 81 12.98 -4.80 3.58
N THR A 82 12.45 -5.51 4.55
CA THR A 82 11.66 -6.72 4.33
C THR A 82 10.17 -6.41 4.44
N ARG A 83 9.39 -6.93 3.50
CA ARG A 83 7.92 -6.88 3.54
C ARG A 83 7.34 -8.28 3.65
N CYS A 84 6.31 -8.41 4.47
CA CYS A 84 5.61 -9.66 4.70
C CYS A 84 4.12 -9.51 4.41
N VAL A 85 3.50 -10.55 3.87
CA VAL A 85 2.06 -10.63 3.62
C VAL A 85 1.49 -11.94 4.13
N LEU A 86 0.24 -11.92 4.60
CA LEU A 86 -0.49 -13.10 5.04
C LEU A 86 -1.19 -13.75 3.85
N SER A 87 -1.06 -15.08 3.74
CA SER A 87 -1.84 -15.85 2.76
C SER A 87 -3.33 -15.87 3.14
N PRO A 88 -4.22 -15.42 2.24
CA PRO A 88 -5.66 -15.55 2.46
C PRO A 88 -6.15 -17.02 2.36
N GLY A 89 -5.29 -17.92 1.87
CA GLY A 89 -5.64 -19.28 1.54
C GLY A 89 -6.26 -19.41 0.15
N GLY A 90 -6.48 -20.67 -0.27
CA GLY A 90 -7.03 -20.98 -1.59
C GLY A 90 -5.99 -21.03 -2.70
N HIS A 91 -6.39 -21.53 -3.88
CA HIS A 91 -5.55 -21.63 -5.07
C HIS A 91 -4.19 -22.31 -4.85
N GLY A 92 -4.15 -23.27 -3.89
CA GLY A 92 -2.95 -24.00 -3.49
C GLY A 92 -2.10 -23.34 -2.40
N PHE A 93 -2.37 -22.09 -2.04
CA PHE A 93 -1.70 -21.43 -0.91
C PHE A 93 -2.38 -21.80 0.41
N PRO A 94 -1.63 -22.30 1.41
CA PRO A 94 -2.19 -22.57 2.72
C PRO A 94 -2.59 -21.28 3.43
N ALA A 95 -3.80 -21.23 4.03
CA ALA A 95 -4.26 -20.08 4.79
C ALA A 95 -3.37 -19.82 6.02
N GLY A 96 -3.12 -18.54 6.31
CA GLY A 96 -2.40 -18.10 7.50
C GLY A 96 -0.88 -18.33 7.46
N GLN A 97 -0.32 -18.81 6.34
CA GLN A 97 1.12 -18.76 6.12
C GLN A 97 1.55 -17.34 5.80
N ILE A 98 2.72 -16.96 6.26
CA ILE A 98 3.29 -15.64 6.02
C ILE A 98 4.36 -15.76 4.95
N TYR A 99 4.35 -14.86 3.98
CA TYR A 99 5.36 -14.80 2.93
C TYR A 99 6.10 -13.49 3.05
N CYS A 100 7.42 -13.55 3.14
CA CYS A 100 8.28 -12.40 3.35
C CYS A 100 9.30 -12.29 2.21
N HIS A 101 9.31 -11.18 1.52
CA HIS A 101 10.29 -10.82 0.51
C HIS A 101 11.42 -10.03 1.18
N VAL A 102 12.62 -10.58 1.11
CA VAL A 102 13.82 -9.93 1.65
C VAL A 102 14.64 -9.27 0.53
N PRO A 103 15.49 -8.30 0.83
CA PRO A 103 16.17 -7.44 -0.15
C PRO A 103 17.03 -8.13 -1.20
N ASP A 104 17.49 -9.35 -0.97
CA ASP A 104 18.25 -10.11 -1.97
C ASP A 104 17.35 -10.91 -2.92
N ASN A 105 16.07 -10.55 -3.00
CA ASN A 105 15.06 -11.14 -3.89
C ASN A 105 14.68 -12.59 -3.56
N ARG A 106 14.97 -13.05 -2.36
CA ARG A 106 14.43 -14.30 -1.83
C ARG A 106 13.10 -14.05 -1.13
N ILE A 107 12.18 -14.98 -1.31
CA ILE A 107 10.89 -15.00 -0.63
C ILE A 107 10.87 -16.19 0.30
N PHE A 108 10.68 -15.92 1.59
CA PHE A 108 10.57 -16.94 2.62
C PHE A 108 9.11 -17.17 2.98
N ARG A 109 8.78 -18.43 3.23
CA ARG A 109 7.52 -18.83 3.86
C ARG A 109 7.76 -19.08 5.33
N VAL A 110 7.02 -18.38 6.17
CA VAL A 110 7.05 -18.52 7.63
C VAL A 110 5.75 -19.17 8.07
N SER A 111 5.83 -20.18 8.94
CA SER A 111 4.64 -20.85 9.48
C SER A 111 3.83 -19.88 10.34
N ARG A 112 2.52 -20.18 10.52
CA ARG A 112 1.59 -19.36 11.31
C ARG A 112 2.05 -19.15 12.76
N ASP A 113 2.84 -20.05 13.31
CA ASP A 113 3.40 -19.97 14.66
C ASP A 113 4.84 -19.43 14.72
N GLY A 114 5.39 -18.98 13.57
CA GLY A 114 6.74 -18.41 13.45
C GLY A 114 7.88 -19.42 13.53
N LYS A 115 7.63 -20.70 13.84
CA LYS A 115 8.67 -21.70 14.18
C LYS A 115 9.40 -22.26 12.97
N THR A 116 8.76 -22.24 11.80
CA THR A 116 9.36 -22.79 10.58
C THR A 116 9.52 -21.67 9.55
N ILE A 117 10.75 -21.50 9.09
CA ILE A 117 11.10 -20.57 8.02
C ILE A 117 11.75 -21.39 6.90
N ARG A 118 11.22 -21.24 5.68
CA ARG A 118 11.73 -21.95 4.51
C ARG A 118 11.83 -21.03 3.32
N LEU A 119 12.88 -21.14 2.53
CA LEU A 119 12.94 -20.50 1.22
C LEU A 119 11.77 -21.04 0.38
N PHE A 120 10.99 -20.12 -0.15
CA PHE A 120 9.81 -20.43 -0.97
C PHE A 120 10.08 -20.16 -2.46
N ALA A 121 10.68 -19.03 -2.79
CA ALA A 121 11.01 -18.66 -4.15
C ALA A 121 12.24 -17.73 -4.18
N SER A 122 12.86 -17.60 -5.34
CA SER A 122 13.90 -16.61 -5.61
C SER A 122 13.58 -15.92 -6.93
N LEU A 123 13.54 -14.59 -6.92
CA LEU A 123 13.29 -13.84 -8.14
C LEU A 123 14.56 -13.81 -9.00
N PRO A 124 14.45 -13.94 -10.34
CA PRO A 124 15.59 -14.04 -11.24
C PRO A 124 16.21 -12.65 -11.51
N THR A 125 16.69 -12.00 -10.47
CA THR A 125 17.35 -10.70 -10.53
C THR A 125 18.41 -10.59 -9.45
N HIS A 126 19.47 -9.84 -9.73
CA HIS A 126 20.55 -9.53 -8.77
C HIS A 126 20.43 -8.10 -8.21
N ALA A 127 19.40 -7.34 -8.60
CA ALA A 127 19.18 -6.04 -8.02
C ALA A 127 18.70 -6.23 -6.57
N THR A 128 19.41 -5.64 -5.62
CA THR A 128 18.88 -5.51 -4.26
C THR A 128 17.84 -4.41 -4.23
N SER A 129 16.79 -4.58 -3.48
CA SER A 129 15.73 -3.59 -3.29
C SER A 129 14.89 -3.97 -2.08
N ASP A 130 14.07 -3.05 -1.65
CA ASP A 130 13.08 -3.36 -0.63
C ASP A 130 12.18 -4.50 -1.07
N GLY A 131 11.79 -5.31 -0.11
CA GLY A 131 10.89 -6.42 -0.35
C GLY A 131 9.46 -5.92 -0.62
N MET A 132 8.81 -6.44 -1.65
CA MET A 132 7.46 -6.02 -2.04
C MET A 132 6.63 -7.22 -2.42
N LEU A 133 5.50 -7.42 -1.72
CA LEU A 133 4.59 -8.53 -1.96
C LEU A 133 3.14 -8.11 -1.84
N ALA A 134 2.27 -8.70 -2.66
CA ALA A 134 0.82 -8.69 -2.46
C ALA A 134 0.20 -9.97 -2.99
N PHE A 135 -0.85 -10.49 -2.34
CA PHE A 135 -1.68 -11.54 -2.92
C PHE A 135 -2.69 -10.95 -3.90
N ASP A 136 -2.79 -11.53 -5.08
CA ASP A 136 -3.88 -11.24 -6.01
C ASP A 136 -5.19 -11.81 -5.48
N THR A 137 -5.97 -10.97 -4.80
CA THR A 137 -7.30 -11.33 -4.26
C THR A 137 -8.43 -11.13 -5.26
N VAL A 138 -8.14 -10.55 -6.44
CA VAL A 138 -9.12 -10.24 -7.49
C VAL A 138 -9.13 -11.29 -8.61
N GLY A 139 -8.03 -12.05 -8.74
CA GLY A 139 -7.88 -13.13 -9.73
C GLY A 139 -7.28 -12.70 -11.07
N ARG A 140 -6.90 -11.43 -11.25
CA ARG A 140 -6.31 -10.95 -12.50
C ARG A 140 -4.95 -11.56 -12.80
N PHE A 141 -4.15 -11.85 -11.76
CA PHE A 141 -2.88 -12.55 -11.86
C PHE A 141 -3.01 -14.06 -11.56
N GLY A 142 -4.25 -14.59 -11.58
CA GLY A 142 -4.54 -16.01 -11.30
C GLY A 142 -4.43 -16.38 -9.84
N TYR A 143 -4.76 -15.43 -8.93
CA TYR A 143 -4.71 -15.61 -7.48
C TYR A 143 -3.32 -15.97 -6.96
N ARG A 144 -2.30 -15.46 -7.61
CA ARG A 144 -0.90 -15.68 -7.27
C ARG A 144 -0.37 -14.61 -6.32
N LEU A 145 0.76 -14.92 -5.72
CA LEU A 145 1.57 -13.91 -5.06
C LEU A 145 2.24 -13.03 -6.13
N VAL A 146 2.10 -11.73 -6.00
CA VAL A 146 2.72 -10.73 -6.87
C VAL A 146 3.89 -10.13 -6.11
N ALA A 147 5.06 -10.11 -6.73
CA ALA A 147 6.26 -9.48 -6.20
C ALA A 147 6.76 -8.42 -7.17
N ALA A 148 7.28 -7.33 -6.63
CA ALA A 148 8.02 -6.37 -7.42
C ALA A 148 9.46 -6.27 -6.90
N THR A 149 10.37 -5.80 -7.76
CA THR A 149 11.76 -5.51 -7.40
C THR A 149 12.05 -4.08 -7.79
N GLY A 150 12.79 -3.37 -6.94
CA GLY A 150 13.36 -2.09 -7.30
C GLY A 150 14.68 -2.25 -8.04
N ARG A 151 15.36 -1.14 -8.25
CA ARG A 151 16.78 -1.07 -8.57
C ARG A 151 17.46 -0.32 -7.46
N SER A 152 18.23 -1.02 -6.67
CA SER A 152 19.19 -0.37 -5.81
C SER A 152 20.38 0.12 -6.61
N GLY A 153 20.90 1.29 -6.24
CA GLY A 153 22.14 1.82 -6.75
C GLY A 153 22.01 2.82 -7.90
N LYS A 154 23.12 3.51 -8.19
CA LYS A 154 23.21 4.59 -9.18
C LYS A 154 23.12 4.14 -10.65
N ALA A 155 22.83 2.87 -10.93
CA ALA A 155 22.72 2.34 -12.29
C ALA A 155 21.41 2.79 -12.94
N LYS A 156 21.49 3.55 -14.02
CA LYS A 156 20.36 3.90 -14.90
C LYS A 156 20.21 2.87 -16.02
N PRO A 157 18.99 2.58 -16.52
CA PRO A 157 17.71 3.17 -16.13
C PRO A 157 17.19 2.57 -14.83
N ALA A 158 16.51 3.40 -14.03
CA ALA A 158 15.76 3.01 -12.85
C ALA A 158 14.50 2.20 -13.22
N GLY A 159 13.75 1.75 -12.23
CA GLY A 159 12.60 0.88 -12.39
C GLY A 159 12.92 -0.54 -11.93
N GLY A 160 12.02 -1.48 -12.15
CA GLY A 160 12.20 -2.85 -11.69
C GLY A 160 11.38 -3.86 -12.46
N GLY A 161 11.43 -5.11 -12.01
CA GLY A 161 10.63 -6.21 -12.53
C GLY A 161 9.40 -6.48 -11.67
N VAL A 162 8.36 -6.99 -12.31
CA VAL A 162 7.17 -7.51 -11.63
C VAL A 162 7.01 -8.98 -11.99
N TYR A 163 6.74 -9.79 -10.98
CA TYR A 163 6.69 -11.25 -11.05
C TYR A 163 5.42 -11.77 -10.40
N THR A 164 4.96 -12.93 -10.86
CA THR A 164 3.98 -13.74 -10.15
C THR A 164 4.61 -15.03 -9.68
N ILE A 165 4.23 -15.47 -8.49
CA ILE A 165 4.69 -16.72 -7.90
C ILE A 165 3.47 -17.58 -7.60
N ASP A 166 3.45 -18.83 -8.07
CA ASP A 166 2.38 -19.77 -7.75
C ASP A 166 2.59 -20.43 -6.39
N ALA A 167 1.62 -21.23 -5.97
CA ALA A 167 1.66 -21.90 -4.67
C ALA A 167 2.77 -22.96 -4.54
N GLY A 168 3.35 -23.39 -5.66
CA GLY A 168 4.52 -24.26 -5.70
C GLY A 168 5.85 -23.51 -5.64
N GLY A 169 5.83 -22.16 -5.67
CA GLY A 169 7.05 -21.34 -5.68
C GLY A 169 7.60 -21.07 -7.08
N SER A 170 6.89 -21.48 -8.15
CA SER A 170 7.35 -21.21 -9.53
C SER A 170 7.17 -19.74 -9.87
N VAL A 171 8.24 -19.08 -10.30
CA VAL A 171 8.30 -17.66 -10.62
C VAL A 171 8.07 -17.42 -12.10
N ARG A 172 7.20 -16.48 -12.44
CA ARG A 172 7.00 -16.00 -13.81
C ARG A 172 7.09 -14.49 -13.87
N ARG A 173 7.91 -13.96 -14.76
CA ARG A 173 7.98 -12.52 -15.02
C ARG A 173 6.69 -12.06 -15.71
N VAL A 174 6.10 -10.98 -15.20
CA VAL A 174 4.95 -10.27 -15.78
C VAL A 174 5.45 -9.20 -16.75
N GLY A 175 6.37 -8.35 -16.28
CA GLY A 175 6.87 -7.24 -17.05
C GLY A 175 7.87 -6.41 -16.23
N SER A 176 8.05 -5.17 -16.65
CA SER A 176 8.85 -4.18 -15.93
C SER A 176 8.13 -2.85 -15.88
N TYR A 177 8.42 -2.05 -14.88
CA TYR A 177 8.01 -0.67 -14.81
C TYR A 177 9.25 0.22 -14.98
N ALA A 178 9.02 1.41 -15.52
CA ALA A 178 10.03 2.46 -15.64
C ALA A 178 9.78 3.52 -14.57
N GLY A 179 10.83 4.17 -14.14
CA GLY A 179 10.76 5.26 -13.19
C GLY A 179 12.15 5.66 -12.73
N PRO A 180 12.33 6.84 -12.13
CA PRO A 180 13.64 7.29 -11.64
C PRO A 180 14.09 6.56 -10.36
N GLY A 181 13.17 5.88 -9.65
CA GLY A 181 13.41 5.15 -8.40
C GLY A 181 13.03 3.68 -8.47
N GLY A 182 13.14 3.00 -7.34
CA GLY A 182 12.57 1.69 -7.08
C GLY A 182 11.06 1.79 -6.76
N ALA A 183 10.41 0.64 -6.64
CA ALA A 183 9.15 0.56 -5.93
C ALA A 183 9.43 0.17 -4.47
N ASP A 184 8.61 0.66 -3.55
CA ASP A 184 8.75 0.40 -2.11
C ASP A 184 7.62 -0.49 -1.59
N GLU A 185 6.44 -0.41 -2.21
CA GLU A 185 5.33 -1.30 -1.89
C GLU A 185 4.53 -1.71 -3.13
N VAL A 186 3.76 -2.79 -2.97
CA VAL A 186 2.79 -3.26 -3.97
C VAL A 186 1.45 -3.58 -3.32
N ALA A 187 0.37 -3.17 -3.97
CA ALA A 187 -1.00 -3.56 -3.63
C ALA A 187 -1.73 -4.04 -4.88
N ILE A 188 -2.85 -4.75 -4.71
CA ILE A 188 -3.73 -5.10 -5.84
C ILE A 188 -4.92 -4.15 -5.86
N ALA A 189 -5.13 -3.46 -6.97
CA ALA A 189 -6.27 -2.58 -7.15
C ALA A 189 -7.59 -3.35 -6.96
N PRO A 190 -8.56 -2.82 -6.21
CA PRO A 190 -9.81 -3.54 -5.98
C PRO A 190 -10.61 -3.73 -7.28
N ALA A 191 -11.51 -4.71 -7.31
CA ALA A 191 -12.29 -5.07 -8.49
C ALA A 191 -13.05 -3.89 -9.13
N GLY A 192 -13.49 -2.93 -8.31
CA GLY A 192 -14.19 -1.72 -8.76
C GLY A 192 -13.27 -0.52 -9.12
N PHE A 193 -11.96 -0.70 -9.20
CA PHE A 193 -11.01 0.41 -9.36
C PHE A 193 -10.84 0.89 -10.82
N GLY A 194 -11.93 1.12 -11.49
CA GLY A 194 -11.96 1.70 -12.84
C GLY A 194 -11.18 0.88 -13.86
N SER A 195 -10.44 1.57 -14.72
CA SER A 195 -9.71 0.94 -15.84
C SER A 195 -8.50 0.09 -15.43
N VAL A 196 -8.08 0.14 -14.16
CA VAL A 196 -6.97 -0.68 -13.65
C VAL A 196 -7.43 -1.66 -12.56
N ALA A 197 -8.71 -2.02 -12.54
CA ALA A 197 -9.27 -3.00 -11.60
C ALA A 197 -8.48 -4.33 -11.65
N GLY A 198 -7.99 -4.76 -10.49
CA GLY A 198 -7.19 -5.97 -10.32
C GLY A 198 -5.75 -5.89 -10.85
N TRP A 199 -5.25 -4.71 -11.25
CA TRP A 199 -3.84 -4.53 -11.58
C TRP A 199 -2.99 -4.40 -10.31
N ALA A 200 -1.70 -4.71 -10.41
CA ALA A 200 -0.77 -4.41 -9.33
C ALA A 200 -0.45 -2.91 -9.35
N LEU A 201 -0.54 -2.29 -8.19
CA LEU A 201 -0.20 -0.88 -7.94
C LEU A 201 1.15 -0.84 -7.24
N LEU A 202 2.10 -0.14 -7.82
CA LEU A 202 3.46 0.01 -7.32
C LEU A 202 3.64 1.44 -6.83
N THR A 203 4.18 1.60 -5.64
CA THR A 203 4.66 2.89 -5.15
C THR A 203 6.08 3.08 -5.64
N VAL A 204 6.31 4.00 -6.58
CA VAL A 204 7.64 4.24 -7.16
C VAL A 204 8.23 5.51 -6.58
N ASP A 205 9.28 5.36 -5.80
CA ASP A 205 9.96 6.43 -5.10
C ASP A 205 11.32 6.78 -5.73
N PRO A 206 11.47 7.97 -6.30
CA PRO A 206 12.76 8.55 -6.68
C PRO A 206 13.37 9.48 -5.60
N GLY A 207 12.75 9.60 -4.44
CA GLY A 207 13.15 10.44 -3.31
C GLY A 207 12.39 11.76 -3.20
N ALA A 208 12.38 12.62 -4.22
CA ALA A 208 11.80 13.98 -4.11
C ALA A 208 10.37 14.11 -4.63
N SER A 209 9.90 13.14 -5.34
CA SER A 209 8.52 13.03 -5.85
C SER A 209 8.28 11.58 -6.20
N GLY A 210 7.05 11.10 -6.10
CA GLY A 210 6.76 9.72 -6.37
C GLY A 210 5.59 9.52 -7.31
N THR A 211 5.42 8.29 -7.77
CA THR A 211 4.30 7.93 -8.63
C THR A 211 3.70 6.60 -8.20
N ILE A 212 2.40 6.47 -8.45
CA ILE A 212 1.73 5.18 -8.38
C ILE A 212 1.60 4.64 -9.81
N VAL A 213 2.29 3.53 -10.06
CA VAL A 213 2.29 2.85 -11.36
C VAL A 213 1.45 1.60 -11.26
N ALA A 214 0.42 1.50 -12.09
CA ALA A 214 -0.36 0.27 -12.24
C ALA A 214 0.24 -0.60 -13.35
N ILE A 215 0.34 -1.93 -13.13
CA ILE A 215 0.78 -2.90 -14.13
C ILE A 215 -0.24 -4.04 -14.25
N ASP A 216 -0.60 -4.41 -15.48
CA ASP A 216 -1.52 -5.50 -15.74
C ASP A 216 -0.80 -6.86 -15.89
N PRO A 217 -1.53 -7.98 -15.95
CA PRO A 217 -0.93 -9.32 -16.12
C PRO A 217 -0.17 -9.54 -17.44
N ARG A 218 -0.30 -8.62 -18.40
CA ARG A 218 0.42 -8.63 -19.69
C ARG A 218 1.64 -7.72 -19.69
N GLY A 219 1.94 -7.06 -18.54
CA GLY A 219 3.07 -6.16 -18.38
C GLY A 219 2.84 -4.73 -18.90
N ARG A 220 1.61 -4.37 -19.25
CA ARG A 220 1.29 -2.99 -19.66
C ARG A 220 1.22 -2.10 -18.40
N THR A 221 1.86 -0.95 -18.45
CA THR A 221 1.94 -0.02 -17.33
C THR A 221 1.10 1.23 -17.56
N ARG A 222 0.64 1.84 -16.47
CA ARG A 222 -0.05 3.13 -16.47
C ARG A 222 0.25 3.85 -15.16
N THR A 223 0.74 5.09 -15.22
CA THR A 223 0.79 5.97 -14.07
C THR A 223 -0.63 6.44 -13.73
N ILE A 224 -1.06 6.24 -12.49
CA ILE A 224 -2.39 6.62 -12.00
C ILE A 224 -2.37 7.82 -11.05
N ALA A 225 -1.23 8.10 -10.44
CA ALA A 225 -1.03 9.28 -9.60
C ALA A 225 0.43 9.73 -9.64
N SER A 226 0.64 11.04 -9.44
CA SER A 226 1.94 11.63 -9.11
C SER A 226 1.82 12.31 -7.75
N LEU A 227 2.76 12.05 -6.86
CA LEU A 227 2.78 12.54 -5.49
C LEU A 227 4.01 13.45 -5.29
N PRO A 228 3.94 14.42 -4.38
CA PRO A 228 5.03 15.37 -4.17
C PRO A 228 6.19 14.81 -3.35
N ASP A 229 6.11 13.56 -2.90
CA ASP A 229 7.06 12.89 -2.02
C ASP A 229 7.04 11.38 -2.29
N GLY A 230 8.01 10.61 -1.78
CA GLY A 230 8.10 9.15 -1.92
C GLY A 230 6.87 8.45 -1.34
N PRO A 231 6.13 7.69 -2.15
CA PRO A 231 4.90 7.03 -1.70
C PRO A 231 5.21 5.73 -0.95
N ASN A 232 4.94 5.71 0.33
CA ASN A 232 5.00 4.56 1.23
C ASN A 232 4.25 4.92 2.54
N PRO A 233 3.34 4.13 3.07
CA PRO A 233 2.75 2.86 2.60
C PRO A 233 1.58 3.02 1.61
N ILE A 234 1.11 1.89 1.04
CA ILE A 234 -0.10 1.81 0.21
C ILE A 234 -1.11 0.81 0.77
N ALA A 235 -2.40 1.17 0.78
CA ALA A 235 -3.47 0.29 1.21
C ALA A 235 -4.75 0.47 0.38
N VAL A 236 -5.52 -0.60 0.24
CA VAL A 236 -6.86 -0.57 -0.34
C VAL A 236 -7.89 -0.53 0.78
N VAL A 237 -8.74 0.51 0.82
CA VAL A 237 -9.84 0.57 1.79
C VAL A 237 -10.96 -0.35 1.33
N ALA A 238 -11.03 -1.54 1.91
CA ALA A 238 -12.03 -2.53 1.58
C ALA A 238 -13.44 -2.09 1.99
N SER A 239 -14.45 -2.48 1.21
CA SER A 239 -15.85 -2.32 1.59
C SER A 239 -16.19 -3.34 2.68
N GLY A 240 -16.55 -2.83 3.87
CA GLY A 240 -17.34 -3.55 4.83
C GLY A 240 -16.78 -4.88 5.33
N GLY A 241 -15.60 -4.89 5.83
CA GLY A 241 -15.22 -5.85 6.86
C GLY A 241 -16.01 -5.54 8.14
N GLY A 242 -17.30 -5.82 8.15
CA GLY A 242 -18.15 -5.79 9.36
C GLY A 242 -17.85 -6.95 10.31
N GLY A 243 -16.65 -7.50 10.25
CA GLY A 243 -16.13 -8.35 11.29
C GLY A 243 -15.94 -7.48 12.54
N ALA A 244 -16.44 -7.93 13.66
CA ALA A 244 -16.23 -7.35 14.99
C ALA A 244 -14.74 -7.39 15.42
N ALA A 245 -13.82 -7.24 14.48
CA ALA A 245 -12.42 -7.10 14.79
C ALA A 245 -12.22 -5.73 15.43
N ALA A 246 -11.96 -5.72 16.70
CA ALA A 246 -11.49 -4.56 17.45
C ALA A 246 -10.29 -3.84 16.78
N ALA A 247 -9.73 -4.46 15.76
CA ALA A 247 -8.56 -4.08 15.00
C ALA A 247 -8.84 -3.51 13.59
N ALA A 248 -10.09 -3.29 13.16
CA ALA A 248 -10.35 -2.80 11.81
C ALA A 248 -9.83 -1.38 11.58
N GLY A 249 -8.97 -1.19 10.57
CA GLY A 249 -8.35 0.10 10.28
C GLY A 249 -7.09 0.00 9.41
N PHE A 250 -6.50 1.14 9.11
CA PHE A 250 -5.23 1.23 8.41
C PHE A 250 -4.11 1.47 9.42
N TYR A 251 -3.22 0.51 9.52
CA TYR A 251 -2.07 0.52 10.40
C TYR A 251 -0.84 0.93 9.61
N VAL A 252 -0.04 1.82 10.19
CA VAL A 252 1.16 2.36 9.53
C VAL A 252 2.32 2.31 10.50
N ALA A 253 3.40 1.69 10.08
CA ALA A 253 4.65 1.66 10.80
C ALA A 253 5.42 2.96 10.59
N ASP A 254 6.06 3.47 11.64
CA ASP A 254 6.92 4.64 11.59
C ASP A 254 8.29 4.31 12.20
N THR A 255 9.30 4.38 11.37
CA THR A 255 10.68 4.05 11.72
C THR A 255 11.29 5.05 12.69
N ASN A 256 10.94 6.34 12.56
CA ASN A 256 11.54 7.41 13.37
C ASN A 256 11.00 7.44 14.79
N THR A 257 9.68 7.40 14.96
CA THR A 257 9.07 7.41 16.29
C THR A 257 9.01 6.02 16.93
N LYS A 258 9.27 4.97 16.14
CA LYS A 258 9.21 3.57 16.56
C LYS A 258 7.83 3.17 17.09
N ASN A 259 6.80 3.72 16.45
CA ASN A 259 5.41 3.46 16.77
C ASN A 259 4.69 2.85 15.57
N VAL A 260 3.54 2.25 15.83
CA VAL A 260 2.52 1.98 14.83
C VAL A 260 1.34 2.91 15.10
N TYR A 261 0.86 3.55 14.06
CA TYR A 261 -0.31 4.41 14.07
C TYR A 261 -1.49 3.72 13.41
N VAL A 262 -2.70 4.06 13.84
CA VAL A 262 -3.92 3.51 13.24
C VAL A 262 -4.96 4.59 12.95
N ALA A 263 -5.46 4.57 11.71
CA ALA A 263 -6.73 5.22 11.38
C ALA A 263 -7.83 4.15 11.37
N SER A 264 -8.79 4.25 12.30
CA SER A 264 -9.83 3.22 12.43
C SER A 264 -10.72 3.11 11.17
N ALA A 265 -11.30 1.94 10.92
CA ALA A 265 -12.19 1.72 9.79
C ALA A 265 -13.38 2.70 9.75
N ALA A 266 -13.89 3.12 10.91
CA ALA A 266 -14.95 4.13 10.99
C ALA A 266 -14.51 5.48 10.41
N ARG A 267 -13.28 5.91 10.67
CA ARG A 267 -12.69 7.14 10.09
C ARG A 267 -12.45 7.00 8.58
N LEU A 268 -12.21 5.78 8.11
CA LEU A 268 -11.90 5.46 6.71
C LEU A 268 -13.14 5.16 5.86
N ALA A 269 -14.32 4.99 6.45
CA ALA A 269 -15.54 4.55 5.76
C ALA A 269 -15.87 5.37 4.49
N ARG A 270 -15.61 6.69 4.50
CA ARG A 270 -15.82 7.58 3.34
C ARG A 270 -14.85 7.33 2.17
N TYR A 271 -13.76 6.62 2.41
CA TYR A 271 -12.73 6.26 1.43
C TYR A 271 -12.87 4.82 0.93
N THR A 272 -13.96 4.15 1.30
CA THR A 272 -14.23 2.78 0.83
C THR A 272 -14.09 2.67 -0.68
N GLY A 273 -13.29 1.72 -1.14
CA GLY A 273 -12.95 1.52 -2.54
C GLY A 273 -11.83 2.41 -3.07
N ASP A 274 -11.34 3.35 -2.27
CA ASP A 274 -10.16 4.14 -2.60
C ASP A 274 -8.87 3.35 -2.30
N VAL A 275 -7.79 3.77 -2.94
CA VAL A 275 -6.44 3.44 -2.54
C VAL A 275 -5.90 4.59 -1.71
N LEU A 276 -5.46 4.30 -0.50
CA LEU A 276 -4.76 5.25 0.37
C LEU A 276 -3.25 5.06 0.21
N VAL A 277 -2.55 6.17 0.12
CA VAL A 277 -1.09 6.19 0.02
C VAL A 277 -0.55 7.19 1.03
N GLY A 278 0.36 6.74 1.87
CA GLY A 278 1.18 7.61 2.70
C GLY A 278 2.40 8.11 1.91
N THR A 279 3.16 9.05 2.49
CA THR A 279 4.49 9.38 2.00
C THR A 279 5.50 9.09 3.10
N GLU A 280 6.64 8.59 2.68
CA GLU A 280 7.73 8.21 3.58
C GLU A 280 8.17 9.39 4.44
N LEU A 281 8.53 10.49 3.80
CA LEU A 281 8.93 11.70 4.47
C LEU A 281 7.75 12.68 4.56
N GLY A 282 7.42 13.12 5.76
CA GLY A 282 6.41 14.16 5.96
C GLY A 282 5.02 13.69 6.32
N ALA A 283 4.76 12.38 6.43
CA ALA A 283 3.48 11.82 6.88
C ALA A 283 2.25 12.40 6.17
N ARG A 284 2.36 12.67 4.87
CA ARG A 284 1.24 13.09 4.05
C ARG A 284 0.48 11.87 3.58
N PHE A 285 -0.83 11.99 3.47
CA PHE A 285 -1.68 10.91 2.99
C PHE A 285 -2.52 11.37 1.82
N PHE A 286 -2.72 10.47 0.88
CA PHE A 286 -3.50 10.72 -0.33
C PHE A 286 -4.54 9.61 -0.52
N SER A 287 -5.73 10.01 -0.97
CA SER A 287 -6.75 9.10 -1.48
C SER A 287 -6.74 9.17 -3.00
N ILE A 288 -6.69 8.01 -3.63
CA ILE A 288 -6.76 7.85 -5.08
C ILE A 288 -8.03 7.08 -5.39
N ARG A 289 -8.88 7.64 -6.24
CA ARG A 289 -10.13 6.99 -6.69
C ARG A 289 -10.35 7.11 -8.18
N PRO A 290 -11.04 6.16 -8.80
CA PRO A 290 -11.45 6.29 -10.19
C PRO A 290 -12.39 7.48 -10.40
N ARG A 291 -12.17 8.23 -11.48
CA ARG A 291 -13.07 9.31 -11.90
C ARG A 291 -13.16 9.38 -13.43
N GLY A 292 -14.30 9.00 -13.98
CA GLY A 292 -14.45 8.87 -15.43
C GLY A 292 -13.43 7.85 -15.99
N GLN A 293 -12.66 8.26 -16.98
CA GLN A 293 -11.59 7.43 -17.57
C GLN A 293 -10.22 7.57 -16.88
N GLY A 294 -10.14 8.40 -15.83
CA GLY A 294 -8.92 8.69 -15.09
C GLY A 294 -9.03 8.39 -13.61
N PHE A 295 -8.15 9.06 -12.86
CA PHE A 295 -8.09 8.96 -11.41
C PHE A 295 -8.06 10.36 -10.81
N GLN A 296 -8.69 10.50 -9.66
CA GLN A 296 -8.60 11.68 -8.83
C GLN A 296 -7.72 11.36 -7.63
N THR A 297 -6.64 12.12 -7.48
CA THR A 297 -5.81 12.12 -6.28
C THR A 297 -6.19 13.30 -5.42
N ARG A 298 -6.40 13.05 -4.13
CA ARG A 298 -6.73 14.07 -3.14
C ARG A 298 -5.83 13.91 -1.94
N GLU A 299 -5.13 14.96 -1.57
CA GLU A 299 -4.42 15.00 -0.29
C GLU A 299 -5.42 15.05 0.87
N LEU A 300 -5.13 14.28 1.90
CA LEU A 300 -5.92 14.20 3.12
C LEU A 300 -5.22 15.02 4.19
N LYS A 301 -5.96 15.90 4.84
CA LYS A 301 -5.46 16.55 6.04
C LYS A 301 -5.34 15.51 7.14
N THR A 302 -4.17 15.41 7.79
CA THR A 302 -3.94 14.52 8.93
C THR A 302 -3.52 15.32 10.16
N ASP A 303 -3.57 14.67 11.32
CA ASP A 303 -3.07 15.21 12.59
C ASP A 303 -1.64 14.76 12.91
N LEU A 304 -1.00 14.01 12.01
CA LEU A 304 0.40 13.64 12.15
C LEU A 304 1.29 14.82 11.73
N PRO A 305 2.12 15.39 12.62
CA PRO A 305 2.99 16.51 12.27
C PRO A 305 4.11 16.08 11.32
N PRO A 306 4.26 16.72 10.16
CA PRO A 306 5.07 16.23 9.04
C PRO A 306 6.57 16.02 9.33
N ALA A 307 7.16 16.76 10.25
CA ALA A 307 8.64 16.81 10.40
C ALA A 307 9.24 15.65 11.24
N LYS A 308 8.44 14.71 11.74
CA LYS A 308 8.90 13.71 12.71
C LYS A 308 8.82 12.26 12.23
N TYR A 309 8.17 12.03 11.11
CA TYR A 309 7.79 10.68 10.67
C TYR A 309 8.63 10.23 9.48
N ASN A 310 8.92 8.95 9.47
CA ASN A 310 9.38 8.19 8.32
C ASN A 310 8.45 6.98 8.23
N LEU A 311 7.39 7.11 7.41
CA LEU A 311 6.38 6.08 7.28
C LEU A 311 6.91 4.98 6.36
N GLU A 312 6.82 3.77 6.85
CA GLU A 312 7.19 2.58 6.12
C GLU A 312 5.93 1.73 5.83
N GLY A 313 6.05 0.44 5.72
CA GLY A 313 4.93 -0.42 5.37
C GLY A 313 3.68 -0.30 6.26
N GLY A 314 2.55 -0.61 5.67
CA GLY A 314 1.26 -0.59 6.36
C GLY A 314 0.39 -1.78 6.01
N ASP A 315 -0.66 -2.00 6.82
CA ASP A 315 -1.66 -3.03 6.58
C ASP A 315 -3.08 -2.49 6.82
N TYR A 316 -4.00 -2.83 5.93
CA TYR A 316 -5.42 -2.53 6.09
C TYR A 316 -6.16 -3.77 6.59
N VAL A 317 -6.60 -3.70 7.83
CA VAL A 317 -7.38 -4.74 8.50
C VAL A 317 -8.87 -4.45 8.30
N SER A 318 -9.61 -5.39 7.74
CA SER A 318 -11.05 -5.31 7.47
C SER A 318 -11.86 -6.28 8.30
#